data_c1c86006e6a65f456b958d33db5ec6f1
#
_entry.id   c1c86006e6a65f456b958d33db5ec6f1
#
_cell.length_a   1.000
_cell.length_b   1.000
_cell.length_c   1.000
_cell.angle_alpha   90.00
_cell.angle_beta   90.00
_cell.angle_gamma   90.00
#
_symmetry.space_group_name_H-M   'P 1'
#
loop_
_entity.id
_entity.type
_entity.pdbx_description
1 polymer ?
#
loop_
_entity_poly.entity_id
_entity_poly.type
_entity_poly.pdbx_seq_one_letter_code
_entity_poly.pdbx_strand_id
1 'polypeptide(L)'
;MRNKHFFIFHSSFLILFAYLCSDTTRIVMKIQIINGPNLNLLGQREPGIYGSSSFEQYLPQLQAKYPDIQIDYYQSNVEGELINKMQEVGFFGGYDGIVLNAGAYTHTSVALHDCIRSLRCPVIEVHISNVHQREEFRHHSFLSSACKGVICGFGLDSYRLAIEALCAK
;
A
#
# COMPACT_ATOMS: atom_id res chain seq x y z
N MET A 1 -56.99 38.09 -31.55
CA MET A 1 -55.50 38.19 -31.40
C MET A 1 -55.08 37.39 -30.20
N ARG A 2 -54.43 36.23 -30.36
CA ARG A 2 -54.05 35.33 -29.29
C ARG A 2 -52.54 35.36 -29.13
N ASN A 3 -52.03 35.97 -28.05
CA ASN A 3 -50.63 35.96 -27.70
C ASN A 3 -50.22 34.57 -27.19
N LYS A 4 -49.29 33.92 -27.87
CA LYS A 4 -48.59 32.72 -27.42
C LYS A 4 -47.26 33.18 -26.82
N HIS A 5 -47.18 33.28 -25.50
CA HIS A 5 -45.89 33.27 -24.81
C HIS A 5 -45.49 31.80 -24.56
N PHE A 6 -44.51 31.33 -25.31
CA PHE A 6 -43.92 30.01 -25.14
C PHE A 6 -42.75 30.14 -24.13
N PHE A 7 -42.91 29.44 -23.03
CA PHE A 7 -41.90 29.39 -21.96
C PHE A 7 -40.66 28.63 -22.40
N ILE A 8 -39.50 29.32 -22.47
CA ILE A 8 -38.17 28.70 -22.57
C ILE A 8 -37.55 28.80 -21.20
N PHE A 9 -37.89 27.86 -20.32
CA PHE A 9 -37.25 27.70 -19.01
C PHE A 9 -37.22 26.22 -18.66
N HIS A 10 -36.32 25.42 -19.28
CA HIS A 10 -36.06 24.08 -18.75
C HIS A 10 -34.70 23.48 -19.12
N SER A 11 -33.85 24.15 -19.89
CA SER A 11 -32.55 23.57 -20.29
C SER A 11 -31.42 23.85 -19.33
N SER A 12 -31.42 25.02 -18.65
CA SER A 12 -30.27 25.43 -17.79
C SER A 12 -30.24 24.71 -16.44
N PHE A 13 -31.39 24.28 -15.94
CA PHE A 13 -31.49 23.60 -14.64
C PHE A 13 -31.05 22.13 -14.70
N LEU A 14 -31.32 21.47 -15.82
CA LEU A 14 -30.89 20.08 -16.04
C LEU A 14 -29.37 19.97 -16.24
N ILE A 15 -28.75 20.96 -16.89
CA ILE A 15 -27.28 21.00 -17.09
C ILE A 15 -26.58 21.28 -15.79
N LEU A 16 -27.10 22.16 -14.92
CA LEU A 16 -26.53 22.44 -13.61
C LEU A 16 -26.65 21.22 -12.68
N PHE A 17 -27.74 20.45 -12.74
CA PHE A 17 -27.91 19.22 -11.97
C PHE A 17 -26.99 18.09 -12.45
N ALA A 18 -26.72 17.98 -13.76
CA ALA A 18 -25.75 17.04 -14.32
C ALA A 18 -24.31 17.40 -13.92
N TYR A 19 -23.98 18.69 -13.78
CA TYR A 19 -22.66 19.15 -13.31
C TYR A 19 -22.49 18.95 -11.79
N LEU A 20 -23.55 19.05 -11.00
CA LEU A 20 -23.51 18.80 -9.55
C LEU A 20 -23.58 17.30 -9.18
N CYS A 21 -23.99 16.44 -10.12
CA CYS A 21 -24.03 14.99 -9.91
C CYS A 21 -22.76 14.26 -10.40
N SER A 22 -21.77 14.99 -10.96
CA SER A 22 -20.50 14.39 -11.39
C SER A 22 -19.38 14.39 -10.33
N ASP A 23 -19.65 14.97 -9.15
CA ASP A 23 -18.79 14.83 -7.98
C ASP A 23 -19.21 13.60 -7.13
N THR A 24 -19.35 12.44 -7.78
CA THR A 24 -19.12 11.18 -7.09
C THR A 24 -17.66 11.22 -6.68
N THR A 25 -17.37 11.58 -5.44
CA THR A 25 -16.07 11.38 -4.81
C THR A 25 -15.72 9.92 -5.00
N ARG A 26 -14.96 9.63 -6.06
CA ARG A 26 -14.46 8.29 -6.34
C ARG A 26 -13.64 7.92 -5.10
N ILE A 27 -14.11 6.97 -4.31
CA ILE A 27 -13.36 6.50 -3.16
C ILE A 27 -12.11 5.85 -3.75
N VAL A 28 -11.01 6.56 -3.66
CA VAL A 28 -9.71 6.08 -4.13
C VAL A 28 -9.17 5.16 -3.04
N MET A 29 -8.96 3.89 -3.38
CA MET A 29 -8.30 2.96 -2.48
C MET A 29 -6.91 3.49 -2.11
N LYS A 30 -6.57 3.48 -0.81
CA LYS A 30 -5.30 3.98 -0.31
C LYS A 30 -4.47 2.85 0.27
N ILE A 31 -3.29 2.65 -0.26
CA ILE A 31 -2.34 1.63 0.19
C ILE A 31 -1.05 2.30 0.61
N GLN A 32 -0.57 1.96 1.81
CA GLN A 32 0.73 2.38 2.30
C GLN A 32 1.73 1.24 2.13
N ILE A 33 2.83 1.50 1.45
CA ILE A 33 4.01 0.63 1.46
C ILE A 33 4.93 1.11 2.56
N ILE A 34 5.35 0.19 3.43
CA ILE A 34 6.28 0.47 4.53
C ILE A 34 7.47 -0.48 4.42
N ASN A 35 8.66 0.09 4.27
CA ASN A 35 9.92 -0.62 4.20
C ASN A 35 10.75 -0.42 5.47
N GLY A 36 11.26 -1.51 6.02
CA GLY A 36 12.13 -1.56 7.20
C GLY A 36 13.61 -1.36 6.87
N PRO A 37 14.48 -1.79 7.79
CA PRO A 37 15.91 -1.49 7.77
C PRO A 37 16.61 -2.03 6.53
N ASN A 38 17.56 -1.22 6.05
CA ASN A 38 18.44 -1.48 4.92
C ASN A 38 17.76 -1.55 3.53
N LEU A 39 16.42 -1.38 3.46
CA LEU A 39 15.70 -1.38 2.18
C LEU A 39 15.88 -0.06 1.39
N ASN A 40 16.39 0.97 2.04
CA ASN A 40 16.90 2.18 1.38
C ASN A 40 18.16 1.94 0.54
N LEU A 41 18.82 0.78 0.70
CA LEU A 41 20.05 0.40 -0.03
C LEU A 41 19.79 -0.60 -1.15
N LEU A 42 18.52 -0.82 -1.53
CA LEU A 42 18.18 -1.67 -2.68
C LEU A 42 18.83 -1.16 -3.96
N GLY A 43 19.32 -2.10 -4.79
CA GLY A 43 20.08 -1.80 -5.99
C GLY A 43 21.55 -1.50 -5.77
N GLN A 44 21.97 -1.17 -4.55
CA GLN A 44 23.38 -0.93 -4.19
C GLN A 44 23.96 -2.09 -3.38
N ARG A 45 23.13 -2.82 -2.63
CA ARG A 45 23.53 -3.90 -1.73
C ARG A 45 23.05 -5.24 -2.30
N GLU A 46 23.95 -6.25 -2.29
CA GLU A 46 23.65 -7.65 -2.62
C GLU A 46 22.80 -7.84 -3.90
N PRO A 47 23.27 -7.37 -5.09
CA PRO A 47 22.47 -7.44 -6.33
C PRO A 47 22.01 -8.85 -6.70
N GLY A 48 22.77 -9.89 -6.31
CA GLY A 48 22.40 -11.30 -6.55
C GLY A 48 21.20 -11.79 -5.74
N ILE A 49 20.81 -11.08 -4.66
CA ILE A 49 19.68 -11.44 -3.79
C ILE A 49 18.50 -10.52 -4.03
N TYR A 50 18.74 -9.20 -4.15
CA TYR A 50 17.69 -8.18 -4.19
C TYR A 50 17.50 -7.53 -5.56
N GLY A 51 18.37 -7.84 -6.54
CA GLY A 51 18.38 -7.21 -7.86
C GLY A 51 19.15 -5.88 -7.86
N SER A 52 19.27 -5.27 -9.06
CA SER A 52 20.04 -4.04 -9.31
C SER A 52 19.18 -2.77 -9.30
N SER A 53 17.86 -2.89 -9.17
CA SER A 53 16.95 -1.73 -9.18
C SER A 53 16.71 -1.22 -7.76
N SER A 54 16.76 0.10 -7.58
CA SER A 54 16.38 0.73 -6.31
C SER A 54 14.85 0.77 -6.16
N PHE A 55 14.38 0.94 -4.93
CA PHE A 55 12.94 1.06 -4.69
C PHE A 55 12.37 2.37 -5.25
N GLU A 56 13.16 3.44 -5.24
CA GLU A 56 12.82 4.74 -5.83
C GLU A 56 12.62 4.67 -7.35
N GLN A 57 13.33 3.77 -8.04
CA GLN A 57 13.13 3.51 -9.48
C GLN A 57 11.90 2.63 -9.74
N TYR A 58 11.60 1.71 -8.84
CA TYR A 58 10.47 0.79 -8.95
C TYR A 58 9.12 1.44 -8.62
N LEU A 59 9.07 2.27 -7.59
CA LEU A 59 7.83 2.85 -7.07
C LEU A 59 7.01 3.63 -8.12
N PRO A 60 7.60 4.51 -8.95
CA PRO A 60 6.83 5.20 -9.99
C PRO A 60 6.22 4.25 -11.04
N GLN A 61 6.89 3.15 -11.35
CA GLN A 61 6.38 2.13 -12.28
C GLN A 61 5.18 1.39 -11.66
N LEU A 62 5.26 1.10 -10.36
CA LEU A 62 4.18 0.48 -9.61
C LEU A 62 2.95 1.41 -9.53
N GLN A 63 3.16 2.69 -9.21
CA GLN A 63 2.09 3.71 -9.15
C GLN A 63 1.42 3.91 -10.51
N ALA A 64 2.19 3.96 -11.60
CA ALA A 64 1.66 4.09 -12.96
C ALA A 64 0.78 2.90 -13.38
N LYS A 65 1.03 1.72 -12.83
CA LYS A 65 0.23 0.51 -13.09
C LYS A 65 -1.15 0.55 -12.42
N TYR A 66 -1.30 1.32 -11.34
CA TYR A 66 -2.54 1.42 -10.56
C TYR A 66 -3.01 2.88 -10.44
N PRO A 67 -3.42 3.52 -11.55
CA PRO A 67 -3.77 4.95 -11.55
C PRO A 67 -5.00 5.29 -10.67
N ASP A 68 -5.80 4.29 -10.34
CA ASP A 68 -7.00 4.42 -9.49
C ASP A 68 -6.74 4.10 -8.01
N ILE A 69 -5.48 3.82 -7.63
CA ILE A 69 -5.07 3.53 -6.26
C ILE A 69 -4.04 4.55 -5.81
N GLN A 70 -4.26 5.18 -4.68
CA GLN A 70 -3.24 6.00 -4.04
C GLN A 70 -2.24 5.06 -3.35
N ILE A 71 -1.00 5.03 -3.83
CA ILE A 71 0.10 4.25 -3.26
C ILE A 71 1.11 5.20 -2.67
N ASP A 72 1.19 5.21 -1.34
CA ASP A 72 2.15 6.00 -0.60
C ASP A 72 3.30 5.12 -0.10
N TYR A 73 4.47 5.73 0.12
CA TYR A 73 5.67 5.03 0.51
C TYR A 73 6.32 5.64 1.73
N TYR A 74 6.81 4.78 2.61
CA TYR A 74 7.61 5.16 3.77
C TYR A 74 8.73 4.15 4.01
N GLN A 75 9.89 4.61 4.43
CA GLN A 75 11.01 3.76 4.81
C GLN A 75 11.66 4.29 6.09
N SER A 76 11.99 3.37 7.00
CA SER A 76 12.84 3.70 8.15
C SER A 76 13.68 2.51 8.59
N ASN A 77 14.86 2.81 9.13
CA ASN A 77 15.71 1.84 9.81
C ASN A 77 15.37 1.72 11.32
N VAL A 78 14.45 2.55 11.82
CA VAL A 78 14.10 2.63 13.25
C VAL A 78 12.75 1.93 13.48
N GLU A 79 12.74 0.91 14.34
CA GLU A 79 11.55 0.11 14.63
C GLU A 79 10.37 0.95 15.13
N GLY A 80 10.62 1.88 16.06
CA GLY A 80 9.58 2.76 16.60
C GLY A 80 8.95 3.68 15.55
N GLU A 81 9.72 4.12 14.55
CA GLU A 81 9.20 4.92 13.45
C GLU A 81 8.28 4.10 12.52
N LEU A 82 8.59 2.81 12.30
CA LEU A 82 7.72 1.91 11.56
C LEU A 82 6.39 1.72 12.30
N ILE A 83 6.44 1.53 13.64
CA ILE A 83 5.24 1.43 14.49
C ILE A 83 4.41 2.71 14.39
N ASN A 84 5.03 3.88 14.58
CA ASN A 84 4.34 5.16 14.49
C ASN A 84 3.66 5.35 13.13
N LYS A 85 4.36 5.00 12.04
CA LYS A 85 3.80 5.11 10.69
C LYS A 85 2.65 4.14 10.47
N MET A 86 2.75 2.90 10.92
CA MET A 86 1.64 1.94 10.82
C MET A 86 0.41 2.40 11.59
N GLN A 87 0.58 2.95 12.80
CA GLN A 87 -0.54 3.49 13.58
C GLN A 87 -1.15 4.73 12.91
N GLU A 88 -0.31 5.66 12.41
CA GLU A 88 -0.76 6.84 11.68
C GLU A 88 -1.70 6.46 10.53
N VAL A 89 -1.30 5.51 9.69
CA VAL A 89 -2.05 5.16 8.47
C VAL A 89 -3.13 4.10 8.71
N GLY A 90 -2.82 3.07 9.49
CA GLY A 90 -3.67 1.90 9.63
C GLY A 90 -4.66 1.96 10.80
N PHE A 91 -4.41 2.81 11.80
CA PHE A 91 -5.33 3.01 12.93
C PHE A 91 -6.10 4.33 12.82
N PHE A 92 -5.41 5.44 12.50
CA PHE A 92 -6.00 6.78 12.46
C PHE A 92 -6.28 7.29 11.05
N GLY A 93 -5.49 6.91 10.05
CA GLY A 93 -5.41 7.58 8.75
C GLY A 93 -6.36 7.09 7.65
N GLY A 94 -7.16 6.05 7.90
CA GLY A 94 -8.17 5.56 6.93
C GLY A 94 -7.56 4.98 5.64
N TYR A 95 -6.40 4.32 5.72
CA TYR A 95 -5.86 3.53 4.61
C TYR A 95 -6.58 2.17 4.54
N ASP A 96 -6.72 1.65 3.31
CA ASP A 96 -7.42 0.39 3.03
C ASP A 96 -6.50 -0.83 3.20
N GLY A 97 -5.17 -0.61 3.24
CA GLY A 97 -4.21 -1.68 3.46
C GLY A 97 -2.77 -1.20 3.57
N ILE A 98 -1.95 -2.04 4.17
CA ILE A 98 -0.52 -1.84 4.32
C ILE A 98 0.23 -2.99 3.67
N VAL A 99 1.23 -2.69 2.85
CA VAL A 99 2.23 -3.64 2.35
C VAL A 99 3.50 -3.43 3.16
N LEU A 100 3.82 -4.37 4.03
CA LEU A 100 4.92 -4.26 4.99
C LEU A 100 6.07 -5.17 4.61
N ASN A 101 7.24 -4.59 4.35
CA ASN A 101 8.51 -5.30 4.32
C ASN A 101 9.33 -4.85 5.54
N ALA A 102 9.18 -5.54 6.64
CA ALA A 102 9.86 -5.18 7.90
C ALA A 102 11.36 -5.51 7.90
N GLY A 103 11.88 -6.12 6.83
CA GLY A 103 13.28 -6.53 6.74
C GLY A 103 13.66 -7.48 7.87
N ALA A 104 14.77 -7.22 8.55
CA ALA A 104 15.23 -8.07 9.64
C ALA A 104 14.29 -8.07 10.86
N TYR A 105 13.52 -7.01 11.08
CA TYR A 105 12.55 -6.95 12.18
C TYR A 105 11.45 -8.00 12.10
N THR A 106 11.20 -8.56 10.91
CA THR A 106 10.31 -9.74 10.76
C THR A 106 10.69 -10.87 11.72
N HIS A 107 12.00 -11.07 11.95
CA HIS A 107 12.53 -12.20 12.71
C HIS A 107 12.78 -11.88 14.19
N THR A 108 12.53 -10.64 14.65
CA THR A 108 12.92 -10.19 15.98
C THR A 108 11.87 -9.36 16.73
N SER A 109 10.88 -8.77 16.01
CA SER A 109 10.02 -7.77 16.61
C SER A 109 8.66 -8.30 17.05
N VAL A 110 8.48 -8.48 18.34
CA VAL A 110 7.17 -8.66 18.97
C VAL A 110 6.39 -7.33 18.97
N ALA A 111 7.07 -6.19 19.07
CA ALA A 111 6.43 -4.88 19.08
C ALA A 111 5.72 -4.56 17.76
N LEU A 112 6.31 -4.90 16.61
CA LEU A 112 5.67 -4.80 15.30
C LEU A 112 4.49 -5.77 15.19
N HIS A 113 4.60 -7.01 15.70
CA HIS A 113 3.50 -7.96 15.75
C HIS A 113 2.27 -7.37 16.47
N ASP A 114 2.46 -6.84 17.67
CA ASP A 114 1.39 -6.26 18.48
C ASP A 114 0.80 -5.01 17.81
N CYS A 115 1.63 -4.20 17.17
CA CYS A 115 1.18 -3.07 16.37
C CYS A 115 0.25 -3.54 15.24
N ILE A 116 0.66 -4.52 14.42
CA ILE A 116 -0.16 -5.05 13.31
C ILE A 116 -1.53 -5.51 13.82
N ARG A 117 -1.59 -6.20 14.95
CA ARG A 117 -2.85 -6.66 15.55
C ARG A 117 -3.79 -5.55 16.00
N SER A 118 -3.26 -4.36 16.28
CA SER A 118 -4.06 -3.19 16.69
C SER A 118 -4.65 -2.41 15.51
N LEU A 119 -4.18 -2.64 14.28
CA LEU A 119 -4.60 -1.88 13.11
C LEU A 119 -6.03 -2.22 12.66
N ARG A 120 -6.67 -1.27 11.98
CA ARG A 120 -8.03 -1.41 11.43
C ARG A 120 -8.04 -1.87 9.97
N CYS A 121 -6.91 -1.78 9.29
CA CYS A 121 -6.76 -2.23 7.92
C CYS A 121 -5.86 -3.49 7.84
N PRO A 122 -6.04 -4.34 6.81
CA PRO A 122 -5.21 -5.52 6.61
C PRO A 122 -3.76 -5.15 6.30
N VAL A 123 -2.84 -5.98 6.77
CA VAL A 123 -1.41 -5.91 6.46
C VAL A 123 -1.03 -7.15 5.66
N ILE A 124 -0.32 -6.97 4.53
CA ILE A 124 0.35 -8.05 3.80
C ILE A 124 1.85 -7.93 4.06
N GLU A 125 2.42 -8.98 4.64
CA GLU A 125 3.87 -9.10 4.80
C GLU A 125 4.52 -9.45 3.46
N VAL A 126 5.57 -8.73 3.07
CA VAL A 126 6.31 -9.02 1.84
C VAL A 126 7.80 -9.17 2.08
N HIS A 127 8.41 -10.08 1.32
CA HIS A 127 9.85 -10.25 1.25
C HIS A 127 10.27 -10.34 -0.22
N ILE A 128 11.35 -9.62 -0.57
CA ILE A 128 11.93 -9.63 -1.92
C ILE A 128 12.53 -11.01 -2.22
N SER A 129 13.33 -11.51 -1.27
CA SER A 129 13.93 -12.84 -1.37
C SER A 129 13.00 -13.94 -0.87
N ASN A 130 13.22 -15.18 -1.31
CA ASN A 130 12.62 -16.34 -0.67
C ASN A 130 13.35 -16.61 0.65
N VAL A 131 12.70 -16.28 1.77
CA VAL A 131 13.27 -16.41 3.12
C VAL A 131 13.62 -17.86 3.48
N HIS A 132 12.92 -18.85 2.90
CA HIS A 132 13.16 -20.27 3.12
C HIS A 132 14.39 -20.82 2.38
N GLN A 133 14.97 -20.04 1.47
CA GLN A 133 16.26 -20.36 0.80
C GLN A 133 17.45 -19.69 1.47
N ARG A 134 17.23 -19.03 2.61
CA ARG A 134 18.24 -18.27 3.35
C ARG A 134 18.61 -18.96 4.65
N GLU A 135 19.27 -18.23 5.52
CA GLU A 135 19.73 -18.72 6.82
C GLU A 135 18.52 -19.17 7.68
N GLU A 136 18.67 -20.23 8.44
CA GLU A 136 17.60 -20.87 9.23
C GLU A 136 16.85 -19.88 10.14
N PHE A 137 17.56 -18.91 10.75
CA PHE A 137 16.92 -17.91 11.61
C PHE A 137 15.93 -16.99 10.85
N ARG A 138 15.96 -16.99 9.50
CA ARG A 138 15.00 -16.24 8.67
C ARG A 138 13.74 -17.04 8.35
N HIS A 139 13.71 -18.31 8.65
CA HIS A 139 12.52 -19.13 8.38
C HIS A 139 11.38 -18.84 9.35
N HIS A 140 11.67 -18.24 10.50
CA HIS A 140 10.66 -17.81 11.47
C HIS A 140 10.32 -16.32 11.31
N SER A 141 9.02 -16.03 11.18
CA SER A 141 8.49 -14.68 11.23
C SER A 141 7.63 -14.50 12.47
N PHE A 142 7.91 -13.48 13.26
CA PHE A 142 7.02 -13.03 14.32
C PHE A 142 5.77 -12.33 13.77
N LEU A 143 5.83 -11.76 12.56
CA LEU A 143 4.78 -10.90 12.01
C LEU A 143 3.71 -11.67 11.26
N SER A 144 4.07 -12.79 10.60
CA SER A 144 3.20 -13.51 9.66
C SER A 144 1.84 -13.89 10.25
N SER A 145 1.80 -14.29 11.52
CA SER A 145 0.55 -14.68 12.21
C SER A 145 -0.39 -13.50 12.49
N ALA A 146 0.12 -12.26 12.47
CA ALA A 146 -0.66 -11.04 12.63
C ALA A 146 -1.09 -10.44 11.29
N CYS A 147 -0.42 -10.80 10.19
CA CYS A 147 -0.71 -10.33 8.84
C CYS A 147 -1.88 -11.09 8.19
N LYS A 148 -2.58 -10.46 7.25
CA LYS A 148 -3.61 -11.12 6.41
C LYS A 148 -2.99 -12.20 5.51
N GLY A 149 -1.73 -12.03 5.10
CA GLY A 149 -1.00 -12.96 4.26
C GLY A 149 0.46 -12.59 4.12
N VAL A 150 1.23 -13.50 3.51
CA VAL A 150 2.68 -13.35 3.30
C VAL A 150 3.00 -13.65 1.84
N ILE A 151 3.84 -12.81 1.23
CA ILE A 151 4.34 -12.98 -0.13
C ILE A 151 5.86 -12.86 -0.10
N CYS A 152 6.58 -13.88 -0.55
CA CYS A 152 8.03 -13.88 -0.54
C CYS A 152 8.62 -14.52 -1.80
N GLY A 153 9.81 -14.06 -2.23
CA GLY A 153 10.60 -14.72 -3.26
C GLY A 153 10.38 -14.25 -4.70
N PHE A 154 9.53 -13.24 -4.93
CA PHE A 154 9.22 -12.74 -6.27
C PHE A 154 9.98 -11.43 -6.60
N GLY A 155 11.08 -11.13 -5.92
CA GLY A 155 11.79 -9.88 -6.12
C GLY A 155 10.91 -8.69 -5.76
N LEU A 156 11.08 -7.58 -6.46
CA LEU A 156 10.23 -6.39 -6.29
C LEU A 156 8.75 -6.64 -6.68
N ASP A 157 8.48 -7.67 -7.50
CA ASP A 157 7.10 -8.03 -7.87
C ASP A 157 6.26 -8.49 -6.66
N SER A 158 6.89 -8.88 -5.55
CA SER A 158 6.19 -9.18 -4.28
C SER A 158 5.30 -8.02 -3.83
N TYR A 159 5.70 -6.77 -4.04
CA TYR A 159 4.89 -5.59 -3.71
C TYR A 159 3.65 -5.47 -4.59
N ARG A 160 3.80 -5.73 -5.90
CA ARG A 160 2.67 -5.74 -6.84
C ARG A 160 1.66 -6.81 -6.46
N LEU A 161 2.13 -8.03 -6.18
CA LEU A 161 1.27 -9.14 -5.77
C LEU A 161 0.53 -8.82 -4.46
N ALA A 162 1.17 -8.10 -3.53
CA ALA A 162 0.52 -7.67 -2.29
C ALA A 162 -0.60 -6.64 -2.54
N ILE A 163 -0.40 -5.70 -3.48
CA ILE A 163 -1.45 -4.76 -3.88
C ILE A 163 -2.63 -5.52 -4.49
N GLU A 164 -2.39 -6.47 -5.41
CA GLU A 164 -3.46 -7.31 -5.98
C GLU A 164 -4.22 -8.09 -4.89
N ALA A 165 -3.50 -8.63 -3.90
CA ALA A 165 -4.12 -9.35 -2.78
C ALA A 165 -4.96 -8.44 -1.88
N LEU A 166 -4.63 -7.15 -1.75
CA LEU A 166 -5.43 -6.15 -1.05
C LEU A 166 -6.66 -5.73 -1.85
N CYS A 167 -6.55 -5.67 -3.19
CA CYS A 167 -7.65 -5.34 -4.09
C CYS A 167 -8.68 -6.47 -4.25
N ALA A 168 -8.25 -7.73 -4.07
CA ALA A 168 -9.15 -8.89 -4.12
C ALA A 168 -10.10 -8.88 -2.92
N LYS A 169 -11.40 -8.76 -3.21
CA LYS A 169 -12.48 -8.81 -2.20
C LYS A 169 -12.82 -10.22 -1.81
#